data_8ae7fffc20aab33bd31da005c432bc21
#
_entry.id   8ae7fffc20aab33bd31da005c432bc21
#
_cell.length_a   1.000
_cell.length_b   1.000
_cell.length_c   1.000
_cell.angle_alpha   90.00
_cell.angle_beta   90.00
_cell.angle_gamma   90.00
#
_symmetry.space_group_name_H-M   'P 1'
#
loop_
_entity.id
_entity.type
_entity.pdbx_description
1 polymer ?
#
loop_
_entity_poly.entity_id
_entity_poly.type
_entity_poly.pdbx_seq_one_letter_code
_entity_poly.pdbx_strand_id
1 'polypeptide(L)'
;MSKIRKTFKYRLYPNRKRREAILATVDSCRHLYNDALQERRDAWKTSRTSVTFAMQSAQLPACKEADAPMRGVYSQVLQDVLHRVDKTYQAFFRRGKGFPRFKGKEQYDSFTYPQAGFCLSGNQLSLSKIGKVKIKLHRPLVGEVKTLTLKNESGMWYACFSCMVEAEPLPANDDVVGIDVGLTSFAVTSAAEIVDNPRWFRQSQKKLRRLQRHVSRCKKRSTGWRRVQTAVAKLHRHVFNQRNDFQHKLSREIVNHYGFIAVEDLNIKGLAGGMLAKSVQDAAWSSFLAKLFYKAESADRQLMKVNARGTSQQCPCGAPVPKKLWDRKHVCGECGLSTTRDHASALEILRRGLRLRAKTFAIADVVLEAPSFSYGA
;
A
#
# COMPACT_ATOMS: atom_id res chain seq x y z
N MET A 1 9.78 -19.26 14.60
CA MET A 1 9.96 -18.20 13.60
C MET A 1 8.64 -17.49 13.36
N SER A 2 8.62 -16.17 13.30
CA SER A 2 7.40 -15.40 13.06
C SER A 2 6.95 -15.56 11.61
N LYS A 3 5.64 -15.80 11.40
CA LYS A 3 5.06 -15.88 10.05
C LYS A 3 4.58 -14.49 9.62
N ILE A 4 4.99 -14.03 8.46
CA ILE A 4 4.62 -12.77 7.87
C ILE A 4 3.83 -12.96 6.58
N ARG A 5 2.96 -11.99 6.25
CA ARG A 5 2.20 -12.02 5.00
C ARG A 5 2.92 -11.25 3.91
N LYS A 6 3.36 -11.95 2.85
CA LYS A 6 3.96 -11.35 1.64
C LYS A 6 3.02 -11.50 0.45
N THR A 7 2.99 -10.50 -0.42
CA THR A 7 2.25 -10.55 -1.69
C THR A 7 3.19 -10.65 -2.87
N PHE A 8 2.99 -11.69 -3.69
CA PHE A 8 3.75 -11.92 -4.91
C PHE A 8 2.87 -11.58 -6.11
N LYS A 9 3.32 -10.65 -6.96
CA LYS A 9 2.60 -10.17 -8.13
C LYS A 9 3.28 -10.63 -9.40
N TYR A 10 2.55 -11.36 -10.26
CA TYR A 10 3.05 -11.89 -11.51
C TYR A 10 2.17 -11.45 -12.68
N ARG A 11 2.78 -11.30 -13.86
CA ARG A 11 2.07 -10.95 -15.10
C ARG A 11 1.33 -12.15 -15.66
N LEU A 12 0.06 -11.96 -16.04
CA LEU A 12 -0.76 -12.93 -16.77
C LEU A 12 -0.85 -12.58 -18.25
N TYR A 13 -0.90 -13.60 -19.09
CA TYR A 13 -1.06 -13.50 -20.54
C TYR A 13 -2.26 -14.33 -21.00
N PRO A 14 -3.50 -13.89 -20.71
CA PRO A 14 -4.69 -14.57 -21.15
C PRO A 14 -4.84 -14.45 -22.67
N ASN A 15 -5.16 -15.55 -23.36
CA ASN A 15 -5.63 -15.52 -24.74
C ASN A 15 -7.02 -14.85 -24.83
N ARG A 16 -7.55 -14.65 -26.04
CA ARG A 16 -8.83 -13.95 -26.26
C ARG A 16 -9.96 -14.59 -25.45
N LYS A 17 -10.18 -15.91 -25.56
CA LYS A 17 -11.23 -16.65 -24.84
C LYS A 17 -11.12 -16.51 -23.31
N ARG A 18 -9.89 -16.63 -22.74
CA ARG A 18 -9.67 -16.48 -21.29
C ARG A 18 -9.81 -15.04 -20.83
N ARG A 19 -9.41 -14.08 -21.67
CA ARG A 19 -9.61 -12.66 -21.38
C ARG A 19 -11.09 -12.28 -21.33
N GLU A 20 -11.89 -12.80 -22.25
CA GLU A 20 -13.35 -12.60 -22.26
C GLU A 20 -13.98 -13.21 -20.99
N ALA A 21 -13.60 -14.43 -20.60
CA ALA A 21 -14.06 -15.07 -19.36
C ALA A 21 -13.67 -14.28 -18.09
N ILE A 22 -12.44 -13.77 -18.03
CA ILE A 22 -12.00 -12.91 -16.91
C ILE A 22 -12.82 -11.61 -16.87
N LEU A 23 -13.08 -10.98 -18.00
CA LEU A 23 -13.86 -9.74 -18.08
C LEU A 23 -15.33 -9.99 -17.69
N ALA A 24 -15.92 -11.09 -18.14
CA ALA A 24 -17.27 -11.52 -17.71
C ALA A 24 -17.34 -11.73 -16.20
N THR A 25 -16.34 -12.42 -15.62
CA THR A 25 -16.24 -12.59 -14.16
C THR A 25 -16.18 -11.24 -13.42
N VAL A 26 -15.35 -10.30 -13.89
CA VAL A 26 -15.26 -8.95 -13.30
C VAL A 26 -16.59 -8.23 -13.37
N ASP A 27 -17.30 -8.33 -14.50
CA ASP A 27 -18.59 -7.65 -14.70
C ASP A 27 -19.66 -8.24 -13.79
N SER A 28 -19.79 -9.57 -13.69
CA SER A 28 -20.68 -10.24 -12.74
C SER A 28 -20.38 -9.85 -11.28
N CYS A 29 -19.10 -9.82 -10.90
CA CYS A 29 -18.69 -9.36 -9.57
C CYS A 29 -19.05 -7.90 -9.30
N ARG A 30 -18.95 -7.03 -10.30
CA ARG A 30 -19.34 -5.62 -10.20
C ARG A 30 -20.86 -5.45 -10.02
N HIS A 31 -21.66 -6.20 -10.79
CA HIS A 31 -23.10 -6.21 -10.64
C HIS A 31 -23.48 -6.67 -9.24
N LEU A 32 -23.02 -7.84 -8.81
CA LEU A 32 -23.29 -8.34 -7.46
C LEU A 32 -22.87 -7.35 -6.36
N TYR A 33 -21.73 -6.66 -6.51
CA TYR A 33 -21.30 -5.63 -5.56
C TYR A 33 -22.31 -4.48 -5.47
N ASN A 34 -22.79 -4.01 -6.64
CA ASN A 34 -23.74 -2.91 -6.70
C ASN A 34 -25.12 -3.32 -6.17
N ASP A 35 -25.58 -4.50 -6.52
CA ASP A 35 -26.88 -5.03 -6.10
C ASP A 35 -26.91 -5.25 -4.57
N ALA A 36 -25.88 -5.87 -4.03
CA ALA A 36 -25.73 -6.03 -2.58
C ALA A 36 -25.62 -4.69 -1.83
N LEU A 37 -25.00 -3.69 -2.43
CA LEU A 37 -24.95 -2.33 -1.88
C LEU A 37 -26.32 -1.66 -1.95
N GLN A 38 -27.05 -1.82 -3.06
CA GLN A 38 -28.39 -1.28 -3.25
C GLN A 38 -29.35 -1.87 -2.23
N GLU A 39 -29.39 -3.20 -2.09
CA GLU A 39 -30.21 -3.92 -1.12
C GLU A 39 -30.02 -3.37 0.31
N ARG A 40 -28.79 -3.23 0.77
CA ARG A 40 -28.48 -2.66 2.11
C ARG A 40 -29.00 -1.24 2.27
N ARG A 41 -28.88 -0.42 1.21
CA ARG A 41 -29.37 0.97 1.24
C ARG A 41 -30.87 1.05 1.27
N ASP A 42 -31.56 0.23 0.47
CA ASP A 42 -33.01 0.25 0.34
C ASP A 42 -33.66 -0.33 1.59
N ALA A 43 -33.22 -1.46 2.12
CA ALA A 43 -33.67 -2.03 3.37
C ALA A 43 -33.56 -1.02 4.54
N TRP A 44 -32.46 -0.29 4.61
CA TRP A 44 -32.32 0.76 5.65
C TRP A 44 -33.25 1.95 5.42
N LYS A 45 -33.47 2.37 4.18
CA LYS A 45 -34.37 3.50 3.87
C LYS A 45 -35.84 3.17 4.15
N THR A 46 -36.26 1.95 3.73
CA THR A 46 -37.67 1.53 3.75
C THR A 46 -38.12 1.04 5.12
N SER A 47 -37.31 0.18 5.74
CA SER A 47 -37.68 -0.53 6.96
C SER A 47 -36.71 -0.37 8.13
N ARG A 48 -35.67 0.46 7.99
CA ARG A 48 -34.57 0.58 8.97
C ARG A 48 -33.89 -0.75 9.31
N THR A 49 -34.03 -1.75 8.44
CA THR A 49 -33.44 -3.08 8.63
C THR A 49 -32.00 -3.09 8.19
N SER A 50 -31.14 -3.66 9.05
CA SER A 50 -29.71 -3.84 8.74
C SER A 50 -29.49 -5.18 8.05
N VAL A 51 -29.20 -5.17 6.75
CA VAL A 51 -28.84 -6.38 5.99
C VAL A 51 -27.37 -6.71 6.21
N THR A 52 -27.11 -7.93 6.70
CA THR A 52 -25.77 -8.42 7.04
C THR A 52 -25.14 -9.20 5.89
N PHE A 53 -23.81 -9.46 6.00
CA PHE A 53 -23.12 -10.37 5.10
C PHE A 53 -23.74 -11.78 5.10
N ALA A 54 -24.14 -12.31 6.27
CA ALA A 54 -24.71 -13.63 6.39
C ALA A 54 -26.03 -13.75 5.61
N MET A 55 -26.92 -12.77 5.72
CA MET A 55 -28.19 -12.71 4.98
C MET A 55 -27.96 -12.72 3.47
N GLN A 56 -27.07 -11.86 2.97
CA GLN A 56 -26.75 -11.79 1.54
C GLN A 56 -26.04 -13.05 1.04
N SER A 57 -25.20 -13.66 1.88
CA SER A 57 -24.52 -14.91 1.53
C SER A 57 -25.48 -16.09 1.44
N ALA A 58 -26.54 -16.13 2.29
CA ALA A 58 -27.57 -17.14 2.24
C ALA A 58 -28.44 -17.07 0.96
N GLN A 59 -28.63 -15.87 0.41
CA GLN A 59 -29.39 -15.66 -0.85
C GLN A 59 -28.56 -16.02 -2.09
N LEU A 60 -27.23 -16.07 -1.99
CA LEU A 60 -26.32 -16.22 -3.14
C LEU A 60 -26.58 -17.48 -3.99
N PRO A 61 -26.91 -18.67 -3.45
CA PRO A 61 -27.25 -19.83 -4.26
C PRO A 61 -28.44 -19.57 -5.19
N ALA A 62 -29.57 -19.03 -4.66
CA ALA A 62 -30.76 -18.70 -5.44
C ALA A 62 -30.46 -17.62 -6.50
N CYS A 63 -29.74 -16.55 -6.14
CA CYS A 63 -29.32 -15.53 -7.09
C CYS A 63 -28.48 -16.11 -8.23
N LYS A 64 -27.59 -17.05 -7.91
CA LYS A 64 -26.73 -17.72 -8.89
C LYS A 64 -27.52 -18.65 -9.81
N GLU A 65 -28.59 -19.27 -9.32
CA GLU A 65 -29.47 -20.11 -10.10
C GLU A 65 -30.34 -19.30 -11.07
N ALA A 66 -30.80 -18.13 -10.64
CA ALA A 66 -31.60 -17.22 -11.46
C ALA A 66 -30.74 -16.48 -12.53
N ASP A 67 -29.48 -16.17 -12.26
CA ASP A 67 -28.61 -15.36 -13.14
C ASP A 67 -27.57 -16.21 -13.86
N ALA A 68 -27.74 -16.40 -15.17
CA ALA A 68 -26.84 -17.16 -16.03
C ALA A 68 -25.38 -16.64 -16.03
N PRO A 69 -25.08 -15.33 -16.08
CA PRO A 69 -23.73 -14.80 -15.88
C PRO A 69 -23.09 -15.20 -14.55
N MET A 70 -23.84 -15.19 -13.44
CA MET A 70 -23.32 -15.60 -12.12
C MET A 70 -23.03 -17.10 -12.05
N ARG A 71 -23.77 -17.96 -12.77
CA ARG A 71 -23.47 -19.39 -12.87
C ARG A 71 -22.08 -19.67 -13.45
N GLY A 72 -21.60 -18.79 -14.32
CA GLY A 72 -20.25 -18.82 -14.91
C GLY A 72 -19.13 -18.43 -13.94
N VAL A 73 -19.43 -17.92 -12.75
CA VAL A 73 -18.44 -17.48 -11.76
C VAL A 73 -18.29 -18.51 -10.63
N TYR A 74 -17.06 -18.69 -10.16
CA TYR A 74 -16.78 -19.56 -9.02
C TYR A 74 -17.40 -19.00 -7.73
N SER A 75 -18.11 -19.83 -6.97
CA SER A 75 -18.95 -19.36 -5.84
C SER A 75 -18.18 -18.60 -4.78
N GLN A 76 -16.97 -19.04 -4.41
CA GLN A 76 -16.15 -18.33 -3.42
C GLN A 76 -15.71 -16.93 -3.90
N VAL A 77 -15.58 -16.72 -5.22
CA VAL A 77 -15.31 -15.38 -5.77
C VAL A 77 -16.52 -14.47 -5.52
N LEU A 78 -17.74 -14.95 -5.70
CA LEU A 78 -18.96 -14.18 -5.41
C LEU A 78 -19.11 -13.89 -3.90
N GLN A 79 -18.78 -14.86 -3.05
CA GLN A 79 -18.76 -14.65 -1.59
C GLN A 79 -17.74 -13.56 -1.19
N ASP A 80 -16.52 -13.53 -1.81
CA ASP A 80 -15.54 -12.45 -1.57
C ASP A 80 -16.10 -11.07 -1.97
N VAL A 81 -16.93 -11.00 -3.01
CA VAL A 81 -17.59 -9.73 -3.38
C VAL A 81 -18.49 -9.22 -2.26
N LEU A 82 -19.31 -10.09 -1.66
CA LEU A 82 -20.15 -9.72 -0.52
C LEU A 82 -19.32 -9.31 0.71
N HIS A 83 -18.22 -10.02 0.97
CA HIS A 83 -17.23 -9.60 1.98
C HIS A 83 -16.62 -8.21 1.70
N ARG A 84 -16.39 -7.87 0.43
CA ARG A 84 -15.88 -6.52 0.06
C ARG A 84 -16.93 -5.44 0.37
N VAL A 85 -18.21 -5.71 0.13
CA VAL A 85 -19.31 -4.79 0.52
C VAL A 85 -19.29 -4.60 2.03
N ASP A 86 -19.24 -5.68 2.78
CA ASP A 86 -19.25 -5.64 4.25
C ASP A 86 -18.02 -4.87 4.80
N LYS A 87 -16.81 -5.16 4.33
CA LYS A 87 -15.59 -4.42 4.68
C LYS A 87 -15.71 -2.91 4.39
N THR A 88 -16.44 -2.53 3.35
CA THR A 88 -16.64 -1.12 2.99
C THR A 88 -17.54 -0.42 4.00
N TYR A 89 -18.61 -1.09 4.46
CA TYR A 89 -19.48 -0.60 5.53
C TYR A 89 -18.76 -0.54 6.88
N GLN A 90 -17.98 -1.57 7.23
CA GLN A 90 -17.16 -1.55 8.45
C GLN A 90 -16.13 -0.40 8.41
N ALA A 91 -15.57 -0.10 7.24
CA ALA A 91 -14.67 1.04 7.09
C ALA A 91 -15.37 2.39 7.25
N PHE A 92 -16.63 2.50 6.83
CA PHE A 92 -17.45 3.68 7.05
C PHE A 92 -17.76 3.86 8.54
N PHE A 93 -18.31 2.85 9.21
CA PHE A 93 -18.75 2.96 10.61
C PHE A 93 -17.57 3.05 11.60
N ARG A 94 -16.49 2.26 11.40
CA ARG A 94 -15.43 2.14 12.40
C ARG A 94 -14.20 3.00 12.12
N ARG A 95 -13.99 3.42 10.86
CA ARG A 95 -12.74 4.09 10.43
C ARG A 95 -12.98 5.48 9.84
N GLY A 96 -14.17 6.06 9.95
CA GLY A 96 -14.52 7.38 9.41
C GLY A 96 -14.29 7.52 7.90
N LYS A 97 -14.39 6.42 7.13
CA LYS A 97 -14.31 6.48 5.67
C LYS A 97 -15.61 7.00 5.07
N GLY A 98 -15.55 7.53 3.85
CA GLY A 98 -16.76 7.96 3.14
C GLY A 98 -17.74 6.80 2.91
N PHE A 99 -19.03 7.15 2.76
CA PHE A 99 -20.09 6.17 2.50
C PHE A 99 -19.79 5.30 1.27
N PRO A 100 -20.14 4.00 1.29
CA PRO A 100 -19.94 3.09 0.17
C PRO A 100 -20.54 3.61 -1.14
N ARG A 101 -19.79 3.53 -2.24
CA ARG A 101 -20.21 4.03 -3.56
C ARG A 101 -20.38 2.89 -4.54
N PHE A 102 -21.36 3.02 -5.43
CA PHE A 102 -21.51 2.13 -6.59
C PHE A 102 -20.27 2.13 -7.47
N LYS A 103 -19.98 1.01 -8.08
CA LYS A 103 -18.83 0.82 -8.95
C LYS A 103 -19.26 0.87 -10.42
N GLY A 104 -18.73 1.85 -11.14
CA GLY A 104 -18.84 1.89 -12.59
C GLY A 104 -17.96 0.81 -13.26
N LYS A 105 -18.18 0.57 -14.54
CA LYS A 105 -17.51 -0.48 -15.32
C LYS A 105 -15.97 -0.40 -15.28
N GLU A 106 -15.41 0.80 -15.21
CA GLU A 106 -13.96 1.02 -15.16
C GLU A 106 -13.39 1.11 -13.73
N GLN A 107 -14.25 1.04 -12.71
CA GLN A 107 -13.89 1.18 -11.31
C GLN A 107 -13.82 -0.15 -10.56
N TYR A 108 -14.19 -1.25 -11.21
CA TYR A 108 -14.09 -2.60 -10.66
C TYR A 108 -13.11 -3.40 -11.51
N ASP A 109 -11.91 -3.63 -11.01
CA ASP A 109 -10.75 -4.08 -11.78
C ASP A 109 -10.15 -5.40 -11.27
N SER A 110 -10.77 -6.02 -10.27
CA SER A 110 -10.19 -7.18 -9.59
C SER A 110 -11.21 -8.07 -8.91
N PHE A 111 -10.89 -9.37 -8.80
CA PHE A 111 -11.63 -10.34 -8.00
C PHE A 111 -10.66 -11.33 -7.35
N THR A 112 -11.10 -11.99 -6.28
CA THR A 112 -10.24 -12.83 -5.44
C THR A 112 -10.81 -14.23 -5.32
N TYR A 113 -9.94 -15.21 -5.46
CA TYR A 113 -10.12 -16.58 -5.00
C TYR A 113 -9.60 -16.66 -3.56
N PRO A 114 -10.47 -16.76 -2.54
CA PRO A 114 -10.04 -16.61 -1.14
C PRO A 114 -9.31 -17.85 -0.58
N GLN A 115 -9.60 -19.04 -1.07
CA GLN A 115 -9.01 -20.29 -0.55
C GLN A 115 -8.67 -21.27 -1.67
N ALA A 116 -9.64 -21.66 -2.49
CA ALA A 116 -9.53 -22.68 -3.52
C ALA A 116 -9.97 -22.15 -4.89
N GLY A 117 -10.02 -23.03 -5.89
CA GLY A 117 -10.45 -22.68 -7.24
C GLY A 117 -9.33 -22.22 -8.15
N PHE A 118 -8.07 -22.34 -7.72
CA PHE A 118 -6.90 -22.10 -8.55
C PHE A 118 -5.80 -23.11 -8.27
N CYS A 119 -4.97 -23.37 -9.29
CA CYS A 119 -3.79 -24.23 -9.19
C CYS A 119 -2.68 -23.66 -10.08
N LEU A 120 -1.47 -23.56 -9.55
CA LEU A 120 -0.29 -23.13 -10.27
C LEU A 120 0.58 -24.34 -10.59
N SER A 121 0.80 -24.59 -11.90
CA SER A 121 1.67 -25.66 -12.38
C SER A 121 2.64 -25.08 -13.40
N GLY A 122 3.92 -24.98 -13.05
CA GLY A 122 4.93 -24.30 -13.86
C GLY A 122 4.49 -22.88 -14.26
N ASN A 123 4.47 -22.60 -15.54
CA ASN A 123 4.07 -21.30 -16.08
C ASN A 123 2.57 -21.20 -16.44
N GLN A 124 1.74 -22.08 -15.89
CA GLN A 124 0.29 -22.11 -16.13
C GLN A 124 -0.48 -21.97 -14.82
N LEU A 125 -1.38 -21.01 -14.78
CA LEU A 125 -2.34 -20.80 -13.70
C LEU A 125 -3.71 -21.29 -14.14
N SER A 126 -4.18 -22.38 -13.53
CA SER A 126 -5.54 -22.92 -13.73
C SER A 126 -6.50 -22.19 -12.80
N LEU A 127 -7.61 -21.71 -13.33
CA LEU A 127 -8.63 -20.92 -12.61
C LEU A 127 -10.00 -21.56 -12.82
N SER A 128 -10.71 -21.88 -11.75
CA SER A 128 -12.08 -22.42 -11.82
C SER A 128 -12.98 -21.49 -12.61
N LYS A 129 -13.80 -22.07 -13.51
CA LYS A 129 -14.71 -21.39 -14.44
C LYS A 129 -14.04 -20.53 -15.53
N ILE A 130 -12.73 -20.29 -15.45
CA ILE A 130 -11.98 -19.52 -16.46
C ILE A 130 -11.07 -20.45 -17.29
N GLY A 131 -10.39 -21.41 -16.62
CA GLY A 131 -9.43 -22.36 -17.23
C GLY A 131 -7.98 -21.87 -17.14
N LYS A 132 -7.09 -22.49 -17.93
CA LYS A 132 -5.64 -22.30 -17.87
C LYS A 132 -5.22 -20.96 -18.51
N VAL A 133 -4.39 -20.18 -17.80
CA VAL A 133 -3.84 -18.88 -18.24
C VAL A 133 -2.31 -18.90 -18.08
N LYS A 134 -1.57 -18.47 -19.10
CA LYS A 134 -0.11 -18.35 -19.02
C LYS A 134 0.29 -17.24 -18.02
N ILE A 135 1.19 -17.57 -17.09
CA ILE A 135 1.76 -16.69 -16.09
C ILE A 135 3.28 -16.57 -16.28
N LYS A 136 3.86 -15.40 -16.03
CA LYS A 136 5.31 -15.19 -16.03
C LYS A 136 5.82 -15.14 -14.60
N LEU A 137 6.40 -16.23 -14.14
CA LEU A 137 7.07 -16.30 -12.84
C LEU A 137 8.50 -15.77 -13.01
N HIS A 138 8.74 -14.52 -12.59
CA HIS A 138 10.06 -13.90 -12.62
C HIS A 138 10.87 -14.10 -11.33
N ARG A 139 10.26 -14.75 -10.36
CA ARG A 139 10.85 -15.20 -9.09
C ARG A 139 10.05 -16.38 -8.55
N PRO A 140 10.61 -17.22 -7.67
CA PRO A 140 9.85 -18.31 -7.06
C PRO A 140 8.69 -17.78 -6.21
N LEU A 141 7.59 -18.52 -6.16
CA LEU A 141 6.49 -18.32 -5.23
C LEU A 141 6.82 -19.11 -3.96
N VAL A 142 7.01 -18.42 -2.85
CA VAL A 142 7.45 -19.01 -1.58
C VAL A 142 6.32 -18.94 -0.56
N GLY A 143 6.28 -19.93 0.34
CA GLY A 143 5.32 -19.99 1.44
C GLY A 143 3.96 -20.55 1.05
N GLU A 144 3.06 -20.56 2.02
CA GLU A 144 1.70 -21.08 1.85
C GLU A 144 0.79 -20.02 1.22
N VAL A 145 0.24 -20.30 0.05
CA VAL A 145 -0.69 -19.40 -0.63
C VAL A 145 -2.03 -19.38 0.08
N LYS A 146 -2.45 -18.23 0.57
CA LYS A 146 -3.75 -18.03 1.24
C LYS A 146 -4.83 -17.52 0.29
N THR A 147 -4.50 -16.58 -0.58
CA THR A 147 -5.48 -16.02 -1.53
C THR A 147 -4.80 -15.68 -2.87
N LEU A 148 -5.60 -15.74 -3.93
CA LEU A 148 -5.20 -15.28 -5.26
C LEU A 148 -6.14 -14.16 -5.72
N THR A 149 -5.61 -12.96 -5.95
CA THR A 149 -6.36 -11.87 -6.56
C THR A 149 -5.92 -11.64 -7.99
N LEU A 150 -6.87 -11.70 -8.94
CA LEU A 150 -6.64 -11.24 -10.29
C LEU A 150 -6.95 -9.76 -10.39
N LYS A 151 -6.01 -8.98 -10.94
CA LYS A 151 -6.16 -7.54 -11.06
C LYS A 151 -5.80 -7.03 -12.46
N ASN A 152 -6.63 -6.14 -12.99
CA ASN A 152 -6.32 -5.39 -14.21
C ASN A 152 -5.63 -4.07 -13.85
N GLU A 153 -4.48 -3.82 -14.47
CA GLU A 153 -3.80 -2.53 -14.35
C GLU A 153 -3.49 -1.99 -15.75
N SER A 154 -4.20 -0.98 -16.14
CA SER A 154 -4.04 -0.34 -17.47
C SER A 154 -4.09 -1.32 -18.63
N GLY A 155 -5.06 -2.25 -18.62
CA GLY A 155 -5.26 -3.26 -19.65
C GLY A 155 -4.37 -4.50 -19.54
N MET A 156 -3.52 -4.59 -18.53
CA MET A 156 -2.69 -5.77 -18.25
C MET A 156 -3.19 -6.52 -17.03
N TRP A 157 -3.25 -7.85 -17.15
CA TRP A 157 -3.68 -8.71 -16.06
C TRP A 157 -2.52 -9.19 -15.20
N TYR A 158 -2.74 -9.22 -13.91
CA TYR A 158 -1.80 -9.69 -12.91
C TYR A 158 -2.47 -10.68 -11.97
N ALA A 159 -1.70 -11.68 -11.55
CA ALA A 159 -2.01 -12.56 -10.43
C ALA A 159 -1.23 -12.07 -9.20
N CYS A 160 -1.95 -11.77 -8.13
CA CYS A 160 -1.38 -11.36 -6.85
C CYS A 160 -1.66 -12.47 -5.83
N PHE A 161 -0.64 -13.25 -5.50
CA PHE A 161 -0.71 -14.30 -4.48
C PHE A 161 -0.38 -13.70 -3.11
N SER A 162 -1.28 -13.82 -2.16
CA SER A 162 -1.01 -13.51 -0.77
C SER A 162 -0.56 -14.78 -0.07
N CYS A 163 0.69 -14.80 0.38
CA CYS A 163 1.31 -15.98 0.99
C CYS A 163 1.69 -15.69 2.44
N MET A 164 1.57 -16.72 3.28
CA MET A 164 2.23 -16.75 4.57
C MET A 164 3.63 -17.34 4.37
N VAL A 165 4.65 -16.56 4.70
CA VAL A 165 6.06 -16.96 4.61
C VAL A 165 6.71 -16.84 5.98
N GLU A 166 7.69 -17.66 6.24
CA GLU A 166 8.52 -17.48 7.41
C GLU A 166 9.36 -16.21 7.28
N ALA A 167 9.51 -15.47 8.37
CA ALA A 167 10.41 -14.32 8.39
C ALA A 167 11.85 -14.82 8.23
N GLU A 168 12.62 -14.12 7.42
CA GLU A 168 14.04 -14.38 7.23
C GLU A 168 14.82 -13.26 7.95
N PRO A 169 15.12 -13.45 9.26
CA PRO A 169 15.87 -12.46 10.02
C PRO A 169 17.27 -12.30 9.41
N LEU A 170 17.71 -11.07 9.32
CA LEU A 170 19.10 -10.76 8.98
C LEU A 170 19.97 -10.94 10.22
N PRO A 171 21.28 -11.18 10.09
CA PRO A 171 22.20 -11.21 11.22
C PRO A 171 22.04 -9.98 12.13
N ALA A 172 22.24 -10.14 13.42
CA ALA A 172 22.16 -9.02 14.36
C ALA A 172 23.08 -7.87 13.93
N ASN A 173 22.59 -6.66 14.06
CA ASN A 173 23.30 -5.46 13.69
C ASN A 173 22.91 -4.31 14.63
N ASP A 174 23.90 -3.70 15.27
CA ASP A 174 23.71 -2.61 16.22
C ASP A 174 23.78 -1.21 15.58
N ASP A 175 24.05 -1.13 14.27
CA ASP A 175 24.08 0.13 13.55
C ASP A 175 22.71 0.81 13.61
N VAL A 176 22.74 2.11 13.85
CA VAL A 176 21.54 2.91 14.06
C VAL A 176 21.46 4.05 13.04
N VAL A 177 20.24 4.37 12.57
CA VAL A 177 20.05 5.47 11.65
C VAL A 177 18.76 6.24 11.93
N GLY A 178 18.85 7.58 11.85
CA GLY A 178 17.72 8.49 11.73
C GLY A 178 17.56 8.94 10.28
N ILE A 179 16.33 9.02 9.80
CA ILE A 179 16.03 9.38 8.40
C ILE A 179 15.06 10.55 8.37
N ASP A 180 15.51 11.65 7.81
CA ASP A 180 14.66 12.80 7.44
C ASP A 180 14.26 12.68 5.97
N VAL A 181 12.96 12.74 5.66
CA VAL A 181 12.44 12.69 4.28
C VAL A 181 12.05 14.08 3.80
N GLY A 182 12.61 14.48 2.66
CA GLY A 182 12.48 15.82 2.13
C GLY A 182 12.02 15.90 0.67
N LEU A 183 11.76 17.12 0.20
CA LEU A 183 11.42 17.41 -1.20
C LEU A 183 12.64 17.85 -2.01
N THR A 184 13.65 18.43 -1.39
CA THR A 184 14.93 18.79 -2.03
C THR A 184 15.74 17.53 -2.27
N SER A 185 16.14 16.84 -1.23
CA SER A 185 16.61 15.47 -1.23
C SER A 185 15.45 14.55 -0.87
N PHE A 186 15.43 13.33 -1.36
CA PHE A 186 14.37 12.35 -1.04
C PHE A 186 14.46 11.91 0.42
N ALA A 187 15.66 11.68 0.88
CA ALA A 187 15.98 11.37 2.28
C ALA A 187 17.40 11.83 2.61
N VAL A 188 17.63 12.19 3.87
CA VAL A 188 18.96 12.43 4.45
C VAL A 188 19.08 11.57 5.70
N THR A 189 20.19 10.85 5.84
CA THR A 189 20.43 9.98 6.98
C THR A 189 21.26 10.71 8.05
N SER A 190 21.22 10.21 9.29
CA SER A 190 22.09 10.69 10.37
C SER A 190 23.58 10.39 10.13
N ALA A 191 23.91 9.50 9.18
CA ALA A 191 25.26 9.25 8.69
C ALA A 191 25.69 10.24 7.58
N ALA A 192 24.94 11.34 7.38
CA ALA A 192 25.16 12.35 6.34
C ALA A 192 25.00 11.85 4.89
N GLU A 193 24.43 10.66 4.67
CA GLU A 193 24.11 10.18 3.34
C GLU A 193 22.92 10.96 2.76
N ILE A 194 23.06 11.44 1.55
CA ILE A 194 22.02 12.20 0.84
C ILE A 194 21.48 11.35 -0.30
N VAL A 195 20.19 11.07 -0.24
CA VAL A 195 19.47 10.38 -1.31
C VAL A 195 18.75 11.41 -2.17
N ASP A 196 19.11 11.52 -3.43
CA ASP A 196 18.51 12.46 -4.35
C ASP A 196 17.03 12.15 -4.62
N ASN A 197 16.24 13.22 -4.85
CA ASN A 197 14.85 13.10 -5.23
C ASN A 197 14.68 13.01 -6.75
N PRO A 198 14.36 11.83 -7.31
CA PRO A 198 14.31 11.62 -8.76
C PRO A 198 13.19 12.40 -9.48
N ARG A 199 12.14 12.82 -8.77
CA ARG A 199 11.03 13.64 -9.30
C ARG A 199 10.42 13.08 -10.58
N TRP A 200 10.14 11.78 -10.64
CA TRP A 200 9.68 11.04 -11.82
C TRP A 200 8.41 11.61 -12.47
N PHE A 201 7.46 12.06 -11.65
CA PHE A 201 6.26 12.68 -12.16
C PHE A 201 6.57 14.03 -12.83
N ARG A 202 7.43 14.84 -12.22
CA ARG A 202 7.82 16.15 -12.76
C ARG A 202 8.50 16.02 -14.11
N GLN A 203 9.38 15.02 -14.28
CA GLN A 203 10.01 14.71 -15.58
C GLN A 203 8.96 14.32 -16.63
N SER A 204 7.95 13.56 -16.23
CA SER A 204 6.87 13.10 -17.14
C SER A 204 5.77 14.14 -17.38
N GLN A 205 5.75 15.25 -16.64
CA GLN A 205 4.62 16.20 -16.61
C GLN A 205 4.32 16.84 -17.95
N LYS A 206 5.34 17.21 -18.74
CA LYS A 206 5.18 17.81 -20.08
C LYS A 206 4.45 16.85 -21.02
N LYS A 207 4.89 15.57 -21.03
CA LYS A 207 4.26 14.51 -21.83
C LYS A 207 2.83 14.21 -21.37
N LEU A 208 2.59 14.18 -20.06
CA LEU A 208 1.26 13.96 -19.48
C LEU A 208 0.28 15.07 -19.90
N ARG A 209 0.68 16.34 -19.76
CA ARG A 209 -0.15 17.48 -20.19
C ARG A 209 -0.52 17.41 -21.68
N ARG A 210 0.43 17.01 -22.54
CA ARG A 210 0.18 16.84 -23.97
C ARG A 210 -0.87 15.75 -24.23
N LEU A 211 -0.74 14.61 -23.58
CA LEU A 211 -1.71 13.51 -23.69
C LEU A 211 -3.09 13.91 -23.13
N GLN A 212 -3.15 14.60 -22.01
CA GLN A 212 -4.41 15.07 -21.42
C GLN A 212 -5.14 16.07 -22.32
N ARG A 213 -4.42 17.01 -22.94
CA ARG A 213 -5.00 17.92 -23.94
C ARG A 213 -5.54 17.15 -25.16
N HIS A 214 -4.86 16.08 -25.59
CA HIS A 214 -5.36 15.23 -26.66
C HIS A 214 -6.64 14.49 -26.24
N VAL A 215 -6.70 13.93 -25.01
CA VAL A 215 -7.92 13.31 -24.47
C VAL A 215 -9.11 14.28 -24.51
N SER A 216 -8.93 15.54 -24.10
CA SER A 216 -10.01 16.54 -24.05
C SER A 216 -10.55 16.94 -25.43
N ARG A 217 -9.72 16.79 -26.48
CA ARG A 217 -10.13 17.08 -27.88
C ARG A 217 -10.83 15.90 -28.55
N CYS A 218 -10.70 14.68 -28.02
CA CYS A 218 -11.34 13.51 -28.60
C CYS A 218 -12.81 13.40 -28.17
N LYS A 219 -13.68 12.96 -29.08
CA LYS A 219 -15.07 12.62 -28.73
C LYS A 219 -15.08 11.55 -27.67
N LYS A 220 -15.72 11.84 -26.53
CA LYS A 220 -15.77 10.96 -25.36
C LYS A 220 -16.28 9.56 -25.76
N ARG A 221 -15.62 8.52 -25.25
CA ARG A 221 -15.89 7.10 -25.54
C ARG A 221 -15.61 6.62 -26.97
N SER A 222 -15.11 7.48 -27.87
CA SER A 222 -14.64 7.05 -29.19
C SER A 222 -13.42 6.13 -29.09
N THR A 223 -13.08 5.45 -30.17
CA THR A 223 -11.86 4.63 -30.27
C THR A 223 -10.59 5.46 -30.06
N GLY A 224 -10.54 6.66 -30.65
CA GLY A 224 -9.44 7.60 -30.45
C GLY A 224 -9.29 8.01 -28.99
N TRP A 225 -10.39 8.40 -28.33
CA TRP A 225 -10.40 8.73 -26.92
C TRP A 225 -9.87 7.58 -26.04
N ARG A 226 -10.36 6.35 -26.26
CA ARG A 226 -9.90 5.16 -25.51
C ARG A 226 -8.41 4.89 -25.71
N ARG A 227 -7.91 5.06 -26.95
CA ARG A 227 -6.48 4.90 -27.26
C ARG A 227 -5.61 5.90 -26.49
N VAL A 228 -6.00 7.17 -26.44
CA VAL A 228 -5.24 8.21 -25.75
C VAL A 228 -5.35 8.05 -24.25
N GLN A 229 -6.52 7.70 -23.71
CA GLN A 229 -6.69 7.34 -22.30
C GLN A 229 -5.78 6.18 -21.87
N THR A 230 -5.65 5.17 -22.71
CA THR A 230 -4.73 4.05 -22.47
C THR A 230 -3.27 4.55 -22.45
N ALA A 231 -2.89 5.50 -23.29
CA ALA A 231 -1.55 6.09 -23.27
C ALA A 231 -1.30 6.90 -21.98
N VAL A 232 -2.28 7.67 -21.51
CA VAL A 232 -2.23 8.36 -20.21
C VAL A 232 -2.04 7.35 -19.06
N ALA A 233 -2.85 6.29 -19.04
CA ALA A 233 -2.75 5.25 -18.01
C ALA A 233 -1.40 4.51 -18.02
N LYS A 234 -0.85 4.25 -19.22
CA LYS A 234 0.49 3.66 -19.38
C LYS A 234 1.58 4.59 -18.85
N LEU A 235 1.49 5.89 -19.08
CA LEU A 235 2.47 6.86 -18.58
C LEU A 235 2.41 6.96 -17.04
N HIS A 236 1.23 7.05 -16.44
CA HIS A 236 1.09 7.02 -14.99
C HIS A 236 1.66 5.74 -14.38
N ARG A 237 1.41 4.59 -15.01
CA ARG A 237 1.98 3.32 -14.54
C ARG A 237 3.51 3.30 -14.68
N HIS A 238 4.07 3.86 -15.74
CA HIS A 238 5.52 3.96 -15.91
C HIS A 238 6.14 4.75 -14.74
N VAL A 239 5.62 5.94 -14.45
CA VAL A 239 6.06 6.76 -13.30
C VAL A 239 5.89 6.01 -11.96
N PHE A 240 4.76 5.33 -11.78
CA PHE A 240 4.52 4.50 -10.60
C PHE A 240 5.58 3.40 -10.45
N ASN A 241 5.91 2.69 -11.55
CA ASN A 241 6.89 1.60 -11.52
C ASN A 241 8.30 2.11 -11.22
N GLN A 242 8.74 3.22 -11.83
CA GLN A 242 10.05 3.84 -11.55
C GLN A 242 10.16 4.21 -10.08
N ARG A 243 9.14 4.89 -9.54
CA ARG A 243 9.07 5.26 -8.13
C ARG A 243 9.11 4.05 -7.21
N ASN A 244 8.34 3.03 -7.56
CA ASN A 244 8.23 1.81 -6.78
C ASN A 244 9.56 1.02 -6.75
N ASP A 245 10.25 0.91 -7.89
CA ASP A 245 11.56 0.26 -7.99
C ASP A 245 12.62 0.99 -7.13
N PHE A 246 12.72 2.31 -7.28
CA PHE A 246 13.59 3.15 -6.47
C PHE A 246 13.35 2.95 -4.96
N GLN A 247 12.09 3.06 -4.54
CA GLN A 247 11.74 2.91 -3.12
C GLN A 247 11.99 1.50 -2.60
N HIS A 248 11.82 0.46 -3.44
CA HIS A 248 12.16 -0.91 -3.06
C HIS A 248 13.66 -1.11 -2.89
N LYS A 249 14.49 -0.54 -3.77
CA LYS A 249 15.95 -0.60 -3.67
C LYS A 249 16.42 0.10 -2.41
N LEU A 250 16.09 1.37 -2.25
CA LEU A 250 16.48 2.18 -1.11
C LEU A 250 16.03 1.56 0.23
N SER A 251 14.77 1.14 0.35
CA SER A 251 14.28 0.54 1.59
C SER A 251 14.91 -0.83 1.89
N ARG A 252 15.42 -1.56 0.89
CA ARG A 252 16.16 -2.80 1.11
C ARG A 252 17.58 -2.51 1.59
N GLU A 253 18.23 -1.54 0.96
CA GLU A 253 19.56 -1.06 1.33
C GLU A 253 19.61 -0.62 2.80
N ILE A 254 18.70 0.27 3.20
CA ILE A 254 18.61 0.73 4.59
C ILE A 254 18.41 -0.43 5.58
N VAL A 255 17.49 -1.35 5.30
CA VAL A 255 17.20 -2.50 6.17
C VAL A 255 18.39 -3.47 6.26
N ASN A 256 19.18 -3.58 5.20
CA ASN A 256 20.37 -4.42 5.22
C ASN A 256 21.51 -3.82 6.06
N HIS A 257 21.66 -2.48 6.05
CA HIS A 257 22.78 -1.81 6.73
C HIS A 257 22.51 -1.48 8.21
N TYR A 258 21.23 -1.27 8.60
CA TYR A 258 20.93 -0.77 9.94
C TYR A 258 20.02 -1.72 10.73
N GLY A 259 20.37 -1.95 11.99
CA GLY A 259 19.57 -2.74 12.94
C GLY A 259 18.44 -1.94 13.57
N PHE A 260 18.67 -0.63 13.78
CA PHE A 260 17.66 0.29 14.31
C PHE A 260 17.46 1.49 13.37
N ILE A 261 16.20 1.78 13.04
CA ILE A 261 15.81 2.83 12.11
C ILE A 261 14.78 3.75 12.78
N ALA A 262 15.08 5.04 12.86
CA ALA A 262 14.15 6.07 13.33
C ALA A 262 13.66 6.93 12.17
N VAL A 263 12.35 7.16 12.08
CA VAL A 263 11.71 7.98 11.06
C VAL A 263 10.67 8.91 11.68
N GLU A 264 10.34 10.02 11.03
CA GLU A 264 9.27 10.89 11.48
C GLU A 264 7.88 10.29 11.24
N ASP A 265 6.94 10.50 12.17
CA ASP A 265 5.51 10.22 11.98
C ASP A 265 4.83 11.42 11.33
N LEU A 266 5.00 11.52 10.02
CA LEU A 266 4.49 12.63 9.21
C LEU A 266 2.99 12.52 8.93
N ASN A 267 2.26 13.60 9.10
CA ASN A 267 0.90 13.72 8.57
C ASN A 267 0.92 13.97 7.04
N ILE A 268 1.27 12.92 6.29
CA ILE A 268 1.41 13.00 4.83
C ILE A 268 0.10 13.39 4.13
N LYS A 269 -1.07 13.08 4.71
CA LYS A 269 -2.37 13.50 4.17
C LYS A 269 -2.54 15.01 4.23
N GLY A 270 -2.19 15.63 5.36
CA GLY A 270 -2.23 17.09 5.52
C GLY A 270 -1.26 17.76 4.54
N LEU A 271 -0.04 17.25 4.44
CA LEU A 271 0.97 17.77 3.49
C LEU A 271 0.54 17.63 2.02
N ALA A 272 -0.18 16.57 1.67
CA ALA A 272 -0.70 16.35 0.31
C ALA A 272 -1.92 17.21 -0.04
N GLY A 273 -2.49 17.97 0.89
CA GLY A 273 -3.58 18.93 0.67
C GLY A 273 -3.13 20.37 0.43
N GLY A 274 -1.85 20.70 0.68
CA GLY A 274 -1.31 22.06 0.59
C GLY A 274 -0.66 22.41 -0.77
N MET A 275 0.00 23.56 -0.82
CA MET A 275 0.70 24.07 -2.02
C MET A 275 1.74 23.10 -2.58
N LEU A 276 2.37 22.30 -1.74
CA LEU A 276 3.38 21.30 -2.12
C LEU A 276 2.80 19.94 -2.49
N ALA A 277 1.46 19.81 -2.56
CA ALA A 277 0.75 18.55 -2.78
C ALA A 277 1.32 17.71 -3.94
N LYS A 278 1.62 18.32 -5.09
CA LYS A 278 2.20 17.64 -6.26
C LYS A 278 3.56 17.02 -5.94
N SER A 279 4.43 17.75 -5.24
CA SER A 279 5.77 17.30 -4.89
C SER A 279 5.72 16.20 -3.82
N VAL A 280 4.84 16.33 -2.83
CA VAL A 280 4.60 15.32 -1.79
C VAL A 280 4.06 14.02 -2.42
N GLN A 281 3.11 14.13 -3.35
CA GLN A 281 2.58 12.99 -4.09
C GLN A 281 3.62 12.38 -5.05
N ASP A 282 4.52 13.19 -5.61
CA ASP A 282 5.61 12.68 -6.45
C ASP A 282 6.64 11.92 -5.63
N ALA A 283 7.05 12.41 -4.48
CA ALA A 283 7.93 11.70 -3.55
C ALA A 283 7.29 10.40 -3.02
N ALA A 284 5.97 10.42 -2.76
CA ALA A 284 5.19 9.27 -2.28
C ALA A 284 5.77 8.63 -1.00
N TRP A 285 6.13 9.44 -0.01
CA TRP A 285 6.74 9.01 1.26
C TRP A 285 5.93 7.94 1.99
N SER A 286 4.59 8.01 1.99
CA SER A 286 3.76 6.94 2.58
C SER A 286 4.08 5.56 2.03
N SER A 287 4.35 5.47 0.72
CA SER A 287 4.69 4.21 0.06
C SER A 287 6.11 3.75 0.41
N PHE A 288 7.04 4.67 0.56
CA PHE A 288 8.41 4.39 1.00
C PHE A 288 8.43 3.90 2.45
N LEU A 289 7.83 4.65 3.37
CA LEU A 289 7.75 4.29 4.79
C LEU A 289 7.05 2.94 4.99
N ALA A 290 5.97 2.67 4.24
CA ALA A 290 5.32 1.36 4.29
C ALA A 290 6.24 0.22 3.85
N LYS A 291 7.10 0.45 2.81
CA LYS A 291 8.09 -0.54 2.37
C LYS A 291 9.19 -0.75 3.40
N LEU A 292 9.65 0.33 4.00
CA LEU A 292 10.67 0.28 5.05
C LEU A 292 10.14 -0.52 6.25
N PHE A 293 8.91 -0.24 6.67
CA PHE A 293 8.24 -0.91 7.79
C PHE A 293 8.18 -2.43 7.62
N TYR A 294 7.49 -2.93 6.56
CA TYR A 294 7.32 -4.37 6.43
C TYR A 294 8.61 -5.12 6.14
N LYS A 295 9.63 -4.43 5.56
CA LYS A 295 10.93 -5.04 5.33
C LYS A 295 11.76 -5.11 6.61
N ALA A 296 11.69 -4.08 7.45
CA ALA A 296 12.30 -4.08 8.77
C ALA A 296 11.71 -5.22 9.62
N GLU A 297 10.38 -5.32 9.71
CA GLU A 297 9.67 -6.42 10.37
C GLU A 297 10.11 -7.80 9.85
N SER A 298 10.18 -7.97 8.50
CA SER A 298 10.61 -9.22 7.88
C SER A 298 12.06 -9.60 8.14
N ALA A 299 12.92 -8.63 8.43
CA ALA A 299 14.36 -8.78 8.62
C ALA A 299 14.77 -8.74 10.09
N ASP A 300 13.80 -8.72 11.01
CA ASP A 300 14.01 -8.53 12.46
C ASP A 300 14.82 -7.27 12.78
N ARG A 301 14.45 -6.16 12.11
CA ARG A 301 15.00 -4.83 12.37
C ARG A 301 14.00 -3.99 13.14
N GLN A 302 14.50 -3.19 14.06
CA GLN A 302 13.66 -2.27 14.81
C GLN A 302 13.43 -0.99 14.02
N LEU A 303 12.17 -0.62 13.81
CA LEU A 303 11.79 0.65 13.19
C LEU A 303 10.85 1.43 14.10
N MET A 304 11.26 2.63 14.48
CA MET A 304 10.47 3.52 15.34
C MET A 304 10.08 4.79 14.63
N LYS A 305 8.84 5.24 14.88
CA LYS A 305 8.34 6.53 14.47
C LYS A 305 8.45 7.53 15.61
N VAL A 306 9.03 8.68 15.32
CA VAL A 306 9.14 9.79 16.27
C VAL A 306 8.20 10.93 15.94
N ASN A 307 7.80 11.69 16.93
CA ASN A 307 6.98 12.89 16.72
C ASN A 307 7.74 13.90 15.84
N ALA A 308 7.14 14.28 14.71
CA ALA A 308 7.73 15.18 13.73
C ALA A 308 7.79 16.66 14.20
N ARG A 309 7.06 17.00 15.29
CA ARG A 309 7.02 18.40 15.74
C ARG A 309 8.38 18.86 16.26
N GLY A 310 8.93 19.92 15.62
CA GLY A 310 10.15 20.59 16.06
C GLY A 310 11.45 19.85 15.79
N THR A 311 11.47 18.73 15.04
CA THR A 311 12.70 18.02 14.66
C THR A 311 13.71 18.91 13.92
N SER A 312 13.25 19.81 13.06
CA SER A 312 14.10 20.75 12.35
C SER A 312 14.43 22.04 13.12
N GLN A 313 13.84 22.22 14.31
CA GLN A 313 13.99 23.40 15.19
C GLN A 313 14.82 23.10 16.43
N GLN A 314 15.30 21.90 16.58
CA GLN A 314 16.06 21.44 17.74
C GLN A 314 17.39 20.82 17.29
N CYS A 315 18.43 21.09 18.05
CA CYS A 315 19.74 20.45 17.87
C CYS A 315 19.73 19.04 18.55
N PRO A 316 20.51 18.09 18.05
CA PRO A 316 20.73 16.81 18.75
C PRO A 316 21.22 16.92 20.18
N CYS A 317 21.91 18.01 20.55
CA CYS A 317 22.28 18.28 21.93
C CYS A 317 21.09 18.64 22.85
N GLY A 318 19.93 18.94 22.26
CA GLY A 318 18.72 19.35 22.97
C GLY A 318 18.43 20.85 22.91
N ALA A 319 19.38 21.68 22.49
CA ALA A 319 19.22 23.13 22.40
C ALA A 319 18.21 23.53 21.30
N PRO A 320 17.38 24.54 21.53
CA PRO A 320 16.50 25.09 20.50
C PRO A 320 17.35 25.87 19.48
N VAL A 321 17.15 25.62 18.20
CA VAL A 321 17.77 26.34 17.09
C VAL A 321 16.66 26.77 16.12
N PRO A 322 16.01 27.92 16.39
CA PRO A 322 14.90 28.42 15.55
C PRO A 322 15.38 28.67 14.12
N LYS A 323 14.62 28.18 13.15
CA LYS A 323 14.90 28.33 11.71
C LYS A 323 13.66 28.67 10.94
N LYS A 324 13.80 29.53 9.94
CA LYS A 324 12.76 29.77 8.94
C LYS A 324 12.77 28.68 7.88
N LEU A 325 11.73 28.57 7.07
CA LEU A 325 11.59 27.52 6.06
C LEU A 325 12.70 27.53 4.98
N TRP A 326 13.28 28.69 4.73
CA TRP A 326 14.37 28.85 3.74
C TRP A 326 15.76 28.65 4.33
N ASP A 327 15.93 28.62 5.65
CA ASP A 327 17.22 28.39 6.27
C ASP A 327 17.68 26.96 6.05
N ARG A 328 18.77 26.77 5.32
CA ARG A 328 19.30 25.45 4.96
C ARG A 328 20.48 25.03 5.82
N LYS A 329 21.07 25.96 6.57
CA LYS A 329 22.15 25.68 7.50
C LYS A 329 21.61 25.47 8.92
N HIS A 330 22.27 24.61 9.65
CA HIS A 330 22.09 24.44 11.08
C HIS A 330 23.39 24.81 11.77
N VAL A 331 23.36 25.81 12.65
CA VAL A 331 24.47 26.22 13.50
C VAL A 331 23.93 26.29 14.91
N CYS A 332 24.47 25.49 15.80
CA CYS A 332 24.08 25.47 17.21
C CYS A 332 25.07 26.28 18.03
N GLY A 333 24.58 27.29 18.75
CA GLY A 333 25.41 28.11 19.65
C GLY A 333 25.88 27.38 20.91
N GLU A 334 25.17 26.32 21.33
CA GLU A 334 25.49 25.57 22.56
C GLU A 334 26.59 24.53 22.34
N CYS A 335 26.45 23.68 21.31
CA CYS A 335 27.37 22.56 21.07
C CYS A 335 28.31 22.76 19.87
N GLY A 336 28.22 23.89 19.17
CA GLY A 336 29.06 24.18 17.99
C GLY A 336 28.72 23.38 16.73
N LEU A 337 27.70 22.52 16.73
CA LEU A 337 27.33 21.72 15.55
C LEU A 337 26.97 22.63 14.38
N SER A 338 27.76 22.53 13.28
CA SER A 338 27.50 23.25 12.04
C SER A 338 27.32 22.24 10.90
N THR A 339 26.11 22.14 10.35
CA THR A 339 25.77 21.18 9.29
C THR A 339 24.56 21.65 8.48
N THR A 340 24.06 20.82 7.58
CA THR A 340 22.80 21.09 6.86
C THR A 340 21.60 20.90 7.79
N ARG A 341 20.51 21.64 7.52
CA ARG A 341 19.26 21.51 8.28
C ARG A 341 18.74 20.06 8.26
N ASP A 342 18.72 19.44 7.09
CA ASP A 342 18.14 18.11 6.89
C ASP A 342 19.01 17.03 7.60
N HIS A 343 20.33 17.18 7.63
CA HIS A 343 21.23 16.29 8.41
C HIS A 343 21.03 16.48 9.92
N ALA A 344 20.93 17.74 10.41
CA ALA A 344 20.65 18.00 11.81
C ALA A 344 19.27 17.41 12.23
N SER A 345 18.27 17.49 11.34
CA SER A 345 16.96 16.85 11.56
C SER A 345 17.08 15.32 11.66
N ALA A 346 17.87 14.69 10.78
CA ALA A 346 18.08 13.24 10.82
C ALA A 346 18.79 12.80 12.11
N LEU A 347 19.76 13.56 12.60
CA LEU A 347 20.41 13.32 13.90
C LEU A 347 19.42 13.46 15.06
N GLU A 348 18.56 14.49 15.05
CA GLU A 348 17.54 14.69 16.08
C GLU A 348 16.46 13.59 16.05
N ILE A 349 16.07 13.13 14.86
CA ILE A 349 15.18 11.97 14.68
C ILE A 349 15.79 10.73 15.30
N LEU A 350 17.07 10.48 15.06
CA LEU A 350 17.80 9.36 15.67
C LEU A 350 17.80 9.48 17.20
N ARG A 351 18.16 10.63 17.76
CA ARG A 351 18.17 10.88 19.19
C ARG A 351 16.81 10.60 19.84
N ARG A 352 15.73 11.10 19.23
CA ARG A 352 14.36 10.84 19.70
C ARG A 352 14.01 9.35 19.62
N GLY A 353 14.41 8.68 18.54
CA GLY A 353 14.19 7.24 18.36
C GLY A 353 14.88 6.41 19.43
N LEU A 354 16.13 6.70 19.70
CA LEU A 354 16.90 6.00 20.75
C LEU A 354 16.32 6.22 22.16
N ARG A 355 15.84 7.43 22.46
CA ARG A 355 15.12 7.70 23.72
C ARG A 355 13.83 6.89 23.86
N LEU A 356 13.07 6.76 22.77
CA LEU A 356 11.86 5.94 22.77
C LEU A 356 12.20 4.46 22.92
N ARG A 357 13.25 3.98 22.26
CA ARG A 357 13.77 2.62 22.40
C ARG A 357 14.12 2.31 23.84
N ALA A 358 14.89 3.16 24.50
CA ALA A 358 15.29 2.99 25.90
C ALA A 358 14.05 2.92 26.84
N LYS A 359 13.06 3.81 26.64
CA LYS A 359 11.81 3.76 27.42
C LYS A 359 11.03 2.46 27.23
N THR A 360 11.00 1.91 26.00
CA THR A 360 10.29 0.67 25.69
C THR A 360 10.95 -0.51 26.38
N PHE A 361 12.28 -0.58 26.43
CA PHE A 361 13.01 -1.62 27.17
C PHE A 361 12.80 -1.49 28.67
N ALA A 362 12.92 -0.30 29.25
CA ALA A 362 12.69 -0.08 30.69
C ALA A 362 11.26 -0.48 31.10
N ILE A 363 10.25 -0.25 30.28
CA ILE A 363 8.87 -0.71 30.56
C ILE A 363 8.76 -2.24 30.45
N ALA A 364 9.43 -2.85 29.48
CA ALA A 364 9.42 -4.30 29.30
C ALA A 364 10.08 -5.02 30.52
N ASP A 365 11.18 -4.49 31.01
CA ASP A 365 11.85 -5.01 32.22
C ASP A 365 10.96 -4.92 33.47
N VAL A 366 10.27 -3.79 33.65
CA VAL A 366 9.30 -3.61 34.75
C VAL A 366 8.11 -4.56 34.67
N VAL A 367 7.61 -4.85 33.45
CA VAL A 367 6.50 -5.79 33.25
C VAL A 367 6.92 -7.25 33.51
N LEU A 368 8.19 -7.58 33.23
CA LEU A 368 8.73 -8.92 33.53
C LEU A 368 9.02 -9.13 35.01
N GLU A 369 9.28 -8.07 35.78
CA GLU A 369 9.51 -8.11 37.22
C GLU A 369 8.22 -8.01 38.05
N ALA A 370 7.06 -7.77 37.43
CA ALA A 370 5.78 -7.71 38.14
C ALA A 370 5.41 -9.13 38.65
N PRO A 371 5.19 -9.34 39.95
CA PRO A 371 4.83 -10.65 40.48
C PRO A 371 3.51 -11.09 39.91
N SER A 372 3.44 -12.34 39.44
CA SER A 372 2.22 -12.98 39.02
C SER A 372 1.25 -13.05 40.21
N PHE A 373 0.21 -12.21 40.21
CA PHE A 373 -0.91 -12.36 41.12
C PHE A 373 -1.66 -13.64 40.76
N SER A 374 -1.39 -14.70 41.51
CA SER A 374 -2.23 -15.89 41.54
C SER A 374 -3.57 -15.52 42.15
N TYR A 375 -4.62 -15.46 41.38
CA TYR A 375 -5.98 -15.52 41.92
C TYR A 375 -6.16 -16.94 42.50
N GLY A 376 -6.07 -17.07 43.81
CA GLY A 376 -6.51 -18.25 44.51
C GLY A 376 -8.04 -18.30 44.54
N ALA A 377 -8.53 -19.51 44.26
CA ALA A 377 -9.85 -20.12 44.45
C ALA A 377 -11.07 -19.23 44.65
#